data_06f17bdc353495cd8611da044db0e20f
#
_entry.id   06f17bdc353495cd8611da044db0e20f
#
_cell.length_a   1.000
_cell.length_b   1.000
_cell.length_c   1.000
_cell.angle_alpha   90.00
_cell.angle_beta   90.00
_cell.angle_gamma   90.00
#
_symmetry.space_group_name_H-M   'P 1'
#
loop_
_entity.id
_entity.type
_entity.pdbx_description
1 polymer ?
#
loop_
_entity_poly.entity_id
_entity_poly.type
_entity_poly.pdbx_seq_one_letter_code
_entity_poly.pdbx_strand_id
1 'polypeptide(L)'
;MIDKMARGIAKHPKTVLIVCLILLIPSIICYLNTFVNYDILSYLPEDLNSVQGEHILDKTFNNAASAIVVIENEDQKTAVKLKEEISEIDGVSNVMWVDDIADISIPEDMLPDDLKNVFYSKDGNATLMMVQFTQGGASESTMDAIKSIRKCMNKNMFMSGVSTIMYDTKALADAQAPLYVVIAIALALIVLMFTLKSYVLPFVLLMALCTAVVYNMGTNIFFGQISYITQCIAAILQLGVTMDYSVFLMDRYEEECKHN
;
A
#
# COMPACT_ATOMS: atom_id res chain seq x y z
N MET A 1 -38.90 -1.76 -16.00
CA MET A 1 -37.95 -2.75 -15.45
C MET A 1 -37.67 -2.50 -13.97
N ILE A 2 -37.31 -1.29 -13.60
CA ILE A 2 -37.01 -0.83 -12.21
C ILE A 2 -38.19 -1.11 -11.26
N ASP A 3 -39.44 -0.77 -11.64
CA ASP A 3 -40.65 -1.00 -10.81
C ASP A 3 -40.93 -2.48 -10.49
N LYS A 4 -40.59 -3.39 -11.43
CA LYS A 4 -40.72 -4.82 -11.16
C LYS A 4 -39.69 -5.33 -10.17
N MET A 5 -38.46 -4.81 -10.27
CA MET A 5 -37.39 -5.12 -9.32
C MET A 5 -37.72 -4.56 -7.93
N ALA A 6 -38.13 -3.31 -7.84
CA ALA A 6 -38.50 -2.67 -6.57
C ALA A 6 -39.66 -3.43 -5.88
N ARG A 7 -40.71 -3.81 -6.60
CA ARG A 7 -41.79 -4.62 -6.04
C ARG A 7 -41.34 -6.03 -5.64
N GLY A 8 -40.41 -6.64 -6.39
CA GLY A 8 -39.84 -7.95 -6.05
C GLY A 8 -39.05 -7.88 -4.72
N ILE A 9 -38.22 -6.84 -4.53
CA ILE A 9 -37.47 -6.60 -3.30
C ILE A 9 -38.42 -6.38 -2.11
N ALA A 10 -39.43 -5.52 -2.30
CA ALA A 10 -40.40 -5.23 -1.25
C ALA A 10 -41.26 -6.45 -0.87
N LYS A 11 -41.53 -7.35 -1.82
CA LYS A 11 -42.34 -8.56 -1.58
C LYS A 11 -41.57 -9.66 -0.85
N HIS A 12 -40.24 -9.74 -1.02
CA HIS A 12 -39.41 -10.80 -0.45
C HIS A 12 -38.18 -10.26 0.31
N PRO A 13 -38.39 -9.41 1.35
CA PRO A 13 -37.26 -8.73 2.03
C PRO A 13 -36.30 -9.71 2.72
N LYS A 14 -36.84 -10.81 3.30
CA LYS A 14 -36.02 -11.84 3.96
C LYS A 14 -35.11 -12.59 2.98
N THR A 15 -35.65 -12.91 1.78
CA THR A 15 -34.87 -13.58 0.74
C THR A 15 -33.72 -12.68 0.23
N VAL A 16 -34.00 -11.40 0.02
CA VAL A 16 -32.98 -10.42 -0.38
C VAL A 16 -31.88 -10.32 0.66
N LEU A 17 -32.22 -10.22 1.95
CA LEU A 17 -31.27 -10.15 3.03
C LEU A 17 -30.40 -11.42 3.11
N ILE A 18 -31.00 -12.61 2.96
CA ILE A 18 -30.27 -13.88 2.96
C ILE A 18 -29.29 -13.95 1.77
N VAL A 19 -29.73 -13.55 0.58
CA VAL A 19 -28.86 -13.51 -0.61
C VAL A 19 -27.70 -12.54 -0.41
N CYS A 20 -27.95 -11.36 0.14
CA CYS A 20 -26.87 -10.43 0.49
C CYS A 20 -25.88 -11.07 1.47
N LEU A 21 -26.33 -11.68 2.54
CA LEU A 21 -25.44 -12.33 3.51
C LEU A 21 -24.63 -13.49 2.90
N ILE A 22 -25.22 -14.28 2.01
CA ILE A 22 -24.50 -15.36 1.32
C ILE A 22 -23.44 -14.79 0.38
N LEU A 23 -23.71 -13.71 -0.32
CA LEU A 23 -22.75 -13.05 -1.23
C LEU A 23 -21.62 -12.33 -0.48
N LEU A 24 -21.80 -12.02 0.78
CA LEU A 24 -20.76 -11.37 1.61
C LEU A 24 -19.54 -12.28 1.80
N ILE A 25 -19.75 -13.59 1.97
CA ILE A 25 -18.66 -14.55 2.18
C ILE A 25 -17.70 -14.58 0.98
N PRO A 26 -18.14 -14.82 -0.27
CA PRO A 26 -17.24 -14.79 -1.43
C PRO A 26 -16.62 -13.40 -1.63
N SER A 27 -17.34 -12.31 -1.34
CA SER A 27 -16.78 -10.96 -1.45
C SER A 27 -15.61 -10.73 -0.50
N ILE A 28 -15.68 -11.21 0.74
CA ILE A 28 -14.56 -11.15 1.70
C ILE A 28 -13.38 -11.96 1.19
N ILE A 29 -13.63 -13.19 0.70
CA ILE A 29 -12.57 -14.05 0.15
C ILE A 29 -11.90 -13.37 -1.05
N CYS A 30 -12.69 -12.80 -1.96
CA CYS A 30 -12.18 -12.06 -3.11
C CYS A 30 -11.36 -10.83 -2.70
N TYR A 31 -11.83 -10.06 -1.72
CA TYR A 31 -11.09 -8.91 -1.18
C TYR A 31 -9.73 -9.30 -0.62
N LEU A 32 -9.66 -10.37 0.17
CA LEU A 32 -8.41 -10.86 0.76
C LEU A 32 -7.41 -11.39 -0.27
N ASN A 33 -7.90 -11.82 -1.44
CA ASN A 33 -7.06 -12.32 -2.54
C ASN A 33 -6.82 -11.28 -3.65
N THR A 34 -7.35 -10.07 -3.53
CA THR A 34 -7.08 -9.00 -4.50
C THR A 34 -5.68 -8.44 -4.28
N PHE A 35 -4.86 -8.45 -5.33
CA PHE A 35 -3.51 -7.88 -5.27
C PHE A 35 -3.58 -6.35 -5.24
N VAL A 36 -2.91 -5.76 -4.23
CA VAL A 36 -2.80 -4.31 -4.10
C VAL A 36 -1.43 -3.88 -4.63
N ASN A 37 -1.45 -3.09 -5.70
CA ASN A 37 -0.24 -2.59 -6.33
C ASN A 37 0.20 -1.27 -5.68
N TYR A 38 1.40 -1.24 -5.11
CA TYR A 38 2.02 -0.07 -4.50
C TYR A 38 2.98 0.66 -5.44
N ASP A 39 3.23 0.11 -6.62
CA ASP A 39 4.06 0.73 -7.65
C ASP A 39 3.28 1.81 -8.41
N ILE A 40 3.62 3.07 -8.13
CA ILE A 40 3.01 4.22 -8.81
C ILE A 40 3.44 4.28 -10.28
N LEU A 41 4.65 3.81 -10.59
CA LEU A 41 5.22 3.88 -11.94
C LEU A 41 4.46 2.95 -12.90
N SER A 42 3.92 1.83 -12.40
CA SER A 42 3.12 0.89 -13.20
C SER A 42 1.81 1.47 -13.77
N TYR A 43 1.40 2.65 -13.33
CA TYR A 43 0.23 3.37 -13.87
C TYR A 43 0.58 4.43 -14.91
N LEU A 44 1.88 4.63 -15.17
CA LEU A 44 2.31 5.54 -16.23
C LEU A 44 2.14 4.89 -17.62
N PRO A 45 1.83 5.69 -18.65
CA PRO A 45 1.77 5.18 -20.03
C PRO A 45 3.08 4.54 -20.47
N GLU A 46 2.99 3.38 -21.13
CA GLU A 46 4.16 2.60 -21.58
C GLU A 46 5.01 3.31 -22.63
N ASP A 47 4.47 4.33 -23.30
CA ASP A 47 5.16 5.13 -24.31
C ASP A 47 6.09 6.20 -23.72
N LEU A 48 6.05 6.42 -22.41
CA LEU A 48 6.97 7.35 -21.76
C LEU A 48 8.41 6.83 -21.76
N ASN A 49 9.35 7.72 -22.12
CA ASN A 49 10.78 7.39 -22.14
C ASN A 49 11.30 6.87 -20.80
N SER A 50 10.77 7.35 -19.68
CA SER A 50 11.13 6.87 -18.33
C SER A 50 10.72 5.44 -18.10
N VAL A 51 9.50 5.04 -18.51
CA VAL A 51 8.99 3.69 -18.39
C VAL A 51 9.76 2.73 -19.31
N GLN A 52 10.03 3.15 -20.55
CA GLN A 52 10.86 2.37 -21.47
C GLN A 52 12.28 2.20 -20.94
N GLY A 53 12.86 3.26 -20.34
CA GLY A 53 14.17 3.20 -19.69
C GLY A 53 14.21 2.20 -18.53
N GLU A 54 13.19 2.20 -17.69
CA GLU A 54 13.04 1.24 -16.58
C GLU A 54 12.95 -0.20 -17.10
N HIS A 55 12.15 -0.45 -18.12
CA HIS A 55 12.07 -1.78 -18.76
C HIS A 55 13.40 -2.25 -19.35
N ILE A 56 14.21 -1.34 -19.90
CA ILE A 56 15.54 -1.67 -20.41
C ILE A 56 16.49 -1.99 -19.26
N LEU A 57 16.48 -1.20 -18.19
CA LEU A 57 17.28 -1.43 -16.99
C LEU A 57 16.94 -2.80 -16.37
N ASP A 58 15.66 -3.11 -16.26
CA ASP A 58 15.20 -4.38 -15.72
C ASP A 58 15.62 -5.57 -16.60
N LYS A 59 15.31 -5.54 -17.90
CA LYS A 59 15.53 -6.67 -18.80
C LYS A 59 16.99 -6.87 -19.18
N THR A 60 17.77 -5.79 -19.32
CA THR A 60 19.13 -5.86 -19.88
C THR A 60 20.19 -5.88 -18.79
N PHE A 61 19.96 -5.16 -17.69
CA PHE A 61 20.93 -5.02 -16.60
C PHE A 61 20.53 -5.76 -15.34
N ASN A 62 19.38 -6.41 -15.33
CA ASN A 62 18.83 -7.11 -14.17
C ASN A 62 18.75 -6.20 -12.90
N ASN A 63 18.50 -4.91 -13.16
CA ASN A 63 18.48 -3.86 -12.14
C ASN A 63 17.04 -3.37 -11.92
N ALA A 64 16.18 -4.33 -11.60
CA ALA A 64 14.74 -4.10 -11.43
C ALA A 64 14.43 -3.17 -10.24
N ALA A 65 15.27 -3.22 -9.20
CA ALA A 65 15.07 -2.42 -8.00
C ALA A 65 16.38 -2.22 -7.25
N SER A 66 16.54 -1.04 -6.68
CA SER A 66 17.70 -0.71 -5.87
C SER A 66 17.33 0.12 -4.64
N ALA A 67 18.17 0.01 -3.62
CA ALA A 67 18.13 0.86 -2.43
C ALA A 67 19.54 1.30 -2.06
N ILE A 68 19.61 2.39 -1.31
CA ILE A 68 20.85 2.94 -0.78
C ILE A 68 20.79 2.79 0.74
N VAL A 69 21.83 2.19 1.32
CA VAL A 69 22.03 2.12 2.75
C VAL A 69 23.13 3.10 3.12
N VAL A 70 22.81 4.04 4.00
CA VAL A 70 23.76 5.03 4.53
C VAL A 70 24.11 4.62 5.95
N ILE A 71 25.39 4.61 6.25
CA ILE A 71 25.97 4.24 7.57
C ILE A 71 26.70 5.46 8.09
N GLU A 72 26.28 5.97 9.25
CA GLU A 72 26.86 7.15 9.88
C GLU A 72 27.61 6.79 11.17
N ASN A 73 28.79 7.41 11.37
CA ASN A 73 29.54 7.33 12.60
C ASN A 73 29.88 5.89 13.08
N GLU A 74 30.03 4.96 12.14
CA GLU A 74 30.40 3.57 12.39
C GLU A 74 31.81 3.27 11.83
N ASP A 75 32.44 2.23 12.36
CA ASP A 75 33.72 1.77 11.83
C ASP A 75 33.58 0.94 10.58
N GLN A 76 34.62 0.84 9.78
CA GLN A 76 34.65 0.05 8.55
C GLN A 76 34.31 -1.42 8.79
N LYS A 77 34.66 -1.97 9.97
CA LYS A 77 34.33 -3.38 10.29
C LYS A 77 32.82 -3.59 10.41
N THR A 78 32.11 -2.64 10.99
CA THR A 78 30.67 -2.67 11.08
C THR A 78 30.03 -2.60 9.67
N ALA A 79 30.60 -1.78 8.78
CA ALA A 79 30.13 -1.68 7.41
C ALA A 79 30.35 -2.99 6.64
N VAL A 80 31.55 -3.62 6.74
CA VAL A 80 31.82 -4.94 6.11
C VAL A 80 30.85 -6.00 6.61
N LYS A 81 30.67 -6.09 7.92
CA LYS A 81 29.77 -7.07 8.53
C LYS A 81 28.32 -6.85 8.05
N LEU A 82 27.86 -5.61 7.98
CA LEU A 82 26.53 -5.30 7.46
C LEU A 82 26.39 -5.68 5.98
N LYS A 83 27.43 -5.43 5.15
CA LYS A 83 27.44 -5.86 3.74
C LYS A 83 27.30 -7.37 3.61
N GLU A 84 28.02 -8.14 4.41
CA GLU A 84 27.93 -9.60 4.43
C GLU A 84 26.53 -10.04 4.84
N GLU A 85 26.00 -9.52 5.94
CA GLU A 85 24.65 -9.83 6.42
C GLU A 85 23.56 -9.51 5.37
N ILE A 86 23.67 -8.35 4.68
CA ILE A 86 22.71 -7.97 3.63
C ILE A 86 22.84 -8.89 2.40
N SER A 87 24.06 -9.27 2.04
CA SER A 87 24.30 -10.12 0.87
C SER A 87 23.72 -11.53 1.01
N GLU A 88 23.54 -12.01 2.24
CA GLU A 88 22.93 -13.32 2.55
C GLU A 88 21.39 -13.28 2.58
N ILE A 89 20.79 -12.08 2.50
CA ILE A 89 19.33 -11.95 2.55
C ILE A 89 18.70 -12.41 1.23
N ASP A 90 17.72 -13.29 1.32
CA ASP A 90 16.95 -13.73 0.17
C ASP A 90 16.22 -12.56 -0.50
N GLY A 91 16.32 -12.47 -1.84
CA GLY A 91 15.79 -11.32 -2.61
C GLY A 91 16.82 -10.22 -2.89
N VAL A 92 18.00 -10.23 -2.27
CA VAL A 92 19.14 -9.37 -2.61
C VAL A 92 19.95 -10.04 -3.74
N SER A 93 20.25 -9.29 -4.80
CA SER A 93 21.08 -9.77 -5.91
C SER A 93 22.54 -9.38 -5.77
N ASN A 94 22.80 -8.17 -5.30
CA ASN A 94 24.14 -7.64 -5.13
C ASN A 94 24.16 -6.49 -4.09
N VAL A 95 25.28 -6.37 -3.37
CA VAL A 95 25.56 -5.23 -2.49
C VAL A 95 26.88 -4.64 -2.93
N MET A 96 26.84 -3.43 -3.44
CA MET A 96 28.03 -2.70 -3.90
C MET A 96 28.45 -1.65 -2.88
N TRP A 97 29.70 -1.73 -2.50
CA TRP A 97 30.36 -0.77 -1.62
C TRP A 97 31.78 -0.47 -2.10
N VAL A 98 32.49 0.41 -1.44
CA VAL A 98 33.84 0.81 -1.83
C VAL A 98 34.82 -0.36 -1.90
N ASP A 99 34.65 -1.41 -1.08
CA ASP A 99 35.50 -2.61 -1.06
C ASP A 99 35.45 -3.46 -2.34
N ASP A 100 34.42 -3.31 -3.16
CA ASP A 100 34.33 -3.97 -4.48
C ASP A 100 35.22 -3.29 -5.53
N ILE A 101 35.70 -2.06 -5.26
CA ILE A 101 36.43 -1.22 -6.22
C ILE A 101 37.83 -0.92 -5.72
N ALA A 102 38.02 -0.76 -4.41
CA ALA A 102 39.28 -0.42 -3.78
C ALA A 102 39.55 -1.28 -2.55
N ASP A 103 40.81 -1.54 -2.26
CA ASP A 103 41.20 -2.27 -1.03
C ASP A 103 40.90 -1.42 0.19
N ILE A 104 40.13 -1.97 1.13
CA ILE A 104 39.71 -1.34 2.41
C ILE A 104 40.92 -0.97 3.29
N SER A 105 42.06 -1.63 3.13
CA SER A 105 43.26 -1.30 3.86
C SER A 105 43.87 0.06 3.48
N ILE A 106 43.42 0.66 2.36
CA ILE A 106 43.81 1.98 1.92
C ILE A 106 43.04 3.02 2.73
N PRO A 107 43.76 3.95 3.43
CA PRO A 107 43.10 5.03 4.14
C PRO A 107 42.22 5.88 3.19
N GLU A 108 41.07 6.32 3.69
CA GLU A 108 40.07 7.10 2.92
C GLU A 108 40.73 8.32 2.22
N ASP A 109 41.70 8.96 2.85
CA ASP A 109 42.42 10.12 2.30
C ASP A 109 43.26 9.81 1.06
N MET A 110 43.57 8.54 0.83
CA MET A 110 44.35 8.06 -0.32
C MET A 110 43.47 7.54 -1.48
N LEU A 111 42.15 7.49 -1.30
CA LEU A 111 41.23 7.10 -2.36
C LEU A 111 41.11 8.21 -3.41
N PRO A 112 40.93 7.87 -4.69
CA PRO A 112 40.60 8.84 -5.73
C PRO A 112 39.36 9.67 -5.36
N ASP A 113 39.38 10.96 -5.65
CA ASP A 113 38.28 11.89 -5.32
C ASP A 113 36.94 11.44 -5.89
N ASP A 114 36.93 10.82 -7.05
CA ASP A 114 35.71 10.29 -7.69
C ASP A 114 35.06 9.19 -6.85
N LEU A 115 35.85 8.27 -6.32
CA LEU A 115 35.35 7.18 -5.43
C LEU A 115 34.95 7.74 -4.08
N LYS A 116 35.73 8.64 -3.52
CA LYS A 116 35.43 9.27 -2.25
C LYS A 116 34.10 10.03 -2.29
N ASN A 117 33.88 10.80 -3.34
CA ASN A 117 32.63 11.56 -3.51
C ASN A 117 31.38 10.68 -3.71
N VAL A 118 31.55 9.44 -4.18
CA VAL A 118 30.42 8.51 -4.38
C VAL A 118 30.08 7.76 -3.10
N PHE A 119 31.08 7.27 -2.37
CA PHE A 119 30.87 6.34 -1.25
C PHE A 119 30.97 6.99 0.15
N TYR A 120 31.55 8.16 0.27
CA TYR A 120 31.74 8.83 1.54
C TYR A 120 31.13 10.23 1.57
N SER A 121 30.70 10.65 2.74
CA SER A 121 30.25 12.03 2.96
C SER A 121 31.42 13.01 2.91
N LYS A 122 31.16 14.29 2.64
CA LYS A 122 32.20 15.33 2.62
C LYS A 122 32.97 15.47 3.94
N ASP A 123 32.33 15.11 5.05
CA ASP A 123 32.87 15.19 6.38
C ASP A 123 33.53 13.87 6.82
N GLY A 124 33.55 12.83 5.97
CA GLY A 124 34.09 11.50 6.24
C GLY A 124 33.31 10.69 7.31
N ASN A 125 32.21 11.20 7.82
CA ASN A 125 31.48 10.60 8.92
C ASN A 125 30.40 9.59 8.45
N ALA A 126 30.15 9.46 7.17
CA ALA A 126 29.16 8.52 6.64
C ALA A 126 29.67 7.85 5.35
N THR A 127 29.26 6.60 5.17
CA THR A 127 29.47 5.85 3.95
C THR A 127 28.15 5.31 3.42
N LEU A 128 28.08 5.04 2.11
CA LEU A 128 26.89 4.49 1.49
C LEU A 128 27.19 3.16 0.79
N MET A 129 26.21 2.27 0.83
CA MET A 129 26.18 1.03 0.05
C MET A 129 24.96 1.05 -0.88
N MET A 130 25.14 0.53 -2.08
CA MET A 130 24.04 0.30 -3.01
C MET A 130 23.61 -1.16 -2.95
N VAL A 131 22.35 -1.39 -2.65
CA VAL A 131 21.74 -2.72 -2.61
C VAL A 131 20.88 -2.90 -3.85
N GLN A 132 21.09 -3.97 -4.61
CA GLN A 132 20.29 -4.36 -5.76
C GLN A 132 19.45 -5.57 -5.40
N PHE A 133 18.20 -5.59 -5.86
CA PHE A 133 17.25 -6.67 -5.61
C PHE A 133 17.08 -7.55 -6.85
N THR A 134 16.65 -8.79 -6.62
CA THR A 134 16.41 -9.77 -7.70
C THR A 134 15.14 -9.51 -8.48
N GLN A 135 14.19 -8.77 -7.90
CA GLN A 135 12.87 -8.49 -8.48
C GLN A 135 12.52 -7.01 -8.38
N GLY A 136 11.48 -6.58 -9.10
CA GLY A 136 10.99 -5.20 -9.10
C GLY A 136 10.65 -4.67 -7.72
N GLY A 137 10.69 -3.34 -7.55
CA GLY A 137 10.58 -2.67 -6.25
C GLY A 137 9.30 -2.93 -5.46
N ALA A 138 8.19 -3.24 -6.17
CA ALA A 138 6.90 -3.55 -5.55
C ALA A 138 6.67 -5.06 -5.31
N SER A 139 7.63 -5.93 -5.67
CA SER A 139 7.48 -7.38 -5.45
C SER A 139 7.52 -7.77 -3.98
N GLU A 140 6.84 -8.85 -3.60
CA GLU A 140 6.87 -9.37 -2.22
C GLU A 140 8.30 -9.73 -1.79
N SER A 141 9.09 -10.33 -2.69
CA SER A 141 10.48 -10.68 -2.42
C SER A 141 11.32 -9.45 -2.05
N THR A 142 11.20 -8.36 -2.82
CA THR A 142 11.90 -7.10 -2.52
C THR A 142 11.41 -6.47 -1.21
N MET A 143 10.10 -6.49 -0.95
CA MET A 143 9.53 -5.97 0.30
C MET A 143 10.01 -6.74 1.53
N ASP A 144 10.08 -8.07 1.45
CA ASP A 144 10.59 -8.92 2.53
C ASP A 144 12.11 -8.76 2.72
N ALA A 145 12.86 -8.59 1.64
CA ALA A 145 14.29 -8.27 1.70
C ALA A 145 14.51 -6.93 2.42
N ILE A 146 13.81 -5.86 2.05
CA ILE A 146 13.89 -4.54 2.73
C ILE A 146 13.57 -4.66 4.22
N LYS A 147 12.52 -5.41 4.56
CA LYS A 147 12.14 -5.67 5.95
C LYS A 147 13.24 -6.40 6.73
N SER A 148 13.92 -7.34 6.08
CA SER A 148 15.01 -8.12 6.68
C SER A 148 16.28 -7.28 6.84
N ILE A 149 16.65 -6.48 5.83
CA ILE A 149 17.75 -5.52 5.91
C ILE A 149 17.56 -4.56 7.10
N ARG A 150 16.37 -4.01 7.27
CA ARG A 150 16.07 -3.10 8.40
C ARG A 150 16.25 -3.74 9.78
N LYS A 151 16.13 -5.07 9.90
CA LYS A 151 16.39 -5.74 11.17
C LYS A 151 17.89 -5.85 11.49
N CYS A 152 18.74 -5.86 10.47
CA CYS A 152 20.19 -5.85 10.62
C CYS A 152 20.75 -4.45 10.90
N MET A 153 19.96 -3.39 10.63
CA MET A 153 20.36 -2.00 10.80
C MET A 153 20.22 -1.52 12.24
N ASN A 154 21.14 -0.67 12.67
CA ASN A 154 21.11 0.04 13.95
C ASN A 154 20.61 1.50 13.78
N LYS A 155 20.69 2.29 14.86
CA LYS A 155 20.21 3.68 14.90
C LYS A 155 20.98 4.65 14.01
N ASN A 156 22.22 4.30 13.63
CA ASN A 156 23.11 5.11 12.82
C ASN A 156 23.08 4.71 11.35
N MET A 157 22.16 3.83 10.98
CA MET A 157 22.02 3.29 9.63
C MET A 157 20.65 3.67 9.05
N PHE A 158 20.63 4.15 7.83
CA PHE A 158 19.43 4.63 7.14
C PHE A 158 19.34 3.96 5.79
N MET A 159 18.12 3.67 5.37
CA MET A 159 17.85 3.09 4.07
C MET A 159 16.92 3.99 3.26
N SER A 160 17.27 4.25 2.01
CA SER A 160 16.53 5.10 1.09
C SER A 160 16.50 4.48 -0.32
N GLY A 161 15.74 5.08 -1.21
CA GLY A 161 15.56 4.64 -2.59
C GLY A 161 14.10 4.35 -2.91
N VAL A 162 13.77 4.23 -4.20
CA VAL A 162 12.38 4.07 -4.68
C VAL A 162 11.73 2.85 -4.06
N SER A 163 12.41 1.70 -4.05
CA SER A 163 11.89 0.46 -3.46
C SER A 163 11.62 0.59 -1.97
N THR A 164 12.48 1.31 -1.23
CA THR A 164 12.29 1.57 0.20
C THR A 164 11.09 2.48 0.44
N ILE A 165 10.90 3.51 -0.39
CA ILE A 165 9.74 4.41 -0.31
C ILE A 165 8.44 3.62 -0.58
N MET A 166 8.44 2.71 -1.54
CA MET A 166 7.29 1.83 -1.80
C MET A 166 6.97 0.95 -0.58
N TYR A 167 8.00 0.35 0.02
CA TYR A 167 7.85 -0.42 1.26
C TYR A 167 7.27 0.42 2.40
N ASP A 168 7.81 1.62 2.63
CA ASP A 168 7.33 2.51 3.70
C ASP A 168 5.90 2.98 3.45
N THR A 169 5.56 3.28 2.21
CA THR A 169 4.19 3.64 1.82
C THR A 169 3.22 2.51 2.10
N LYS A 170 3.60 1.27 1.76
CA LYS A 170 2.80 0.08 2.08
C LYS A 170 2.66 -0.09 3.60
N ALA A 171 3.76 -0.07 4.33
CA ALA A 171 3.75 -0.26 5.78
C ALA A 171 2.91 0.81 6.50
N LEU A 172 2.99 2.07 6.06
CA LEU A 172 2.15 3.16 6.59
C LEU A 172 0.68 2.97 6.22
N ALA A 173 0.38 2.60 4.98
CA ALA A 173 -0.99 2.34 4.54
C ALA A 173 -1.62 1.21 5.37
N ASP A 174 -0.93 0.08 5.50
CA ASP A 174 -1.40 -1.08 6.25
C ASP A 174 -1.60 -0.78 7.75
N ALA A 175 -0.72 0.05 8.33
CA ALA A 175 -0.81 0.43 9.74
C ALA A 175 -1.89 1.48 10.03
N GLN A 176 -2.10 2.45 9.13
CA GLN A 176 -2.96 3.61 9.37
C GLN A 176 -4.37 3.46 8.77
N ALA A 177 -4.53 2.73 7.66
CA ALA A 177 -5.83 2.60 7.00
C ALA A 177 -6.94 2.09 7.94
N PRO A 178 -6.74 1.09 8.81
CA PRO A 178 -7.77 0.64 9.74
C PRO A 178 -8.24 1.75 10.69
N LEU A 179 -7.33 2.58 11.18
CA LEU A 179 -7.64 3.69 12.07
C LEU A 179 -8.52 4.74 11.37
N TYR A 180 -8.15 5.12 10.14
CA TYR A 180 -8.93 6.09 9.37
C TYR A 180 -10.32 5.56 9.00
N VAL A 181 -10.45 4.27 8.70
CA VAL A 181 -11.75 3.63 8.45
C VAL A 181 -12.62 3.69 9.70
N VAL A 182 -12.07 3.38 10.88
CA VAL A 182 -12.82 3.48 12.15
C VAL A 182 -13.27 4.91 12.43
N ILE A 183 -12.41 5.90 12.21
CA ILE A 183 -12.75 7.32 12.36
C ILE A 183 -13.87 7.70 11.38
N ALA A 184 -13.78 7.30 10.11
CA ALA A 184 -14.81 7.58 9.11
C ALA A 184 -16.17 6.97 9.48
N ILE A 185 -16.16 5.73 9.96
CA ILE A 185 -17.37 5.03 10.46
C ILE A 185 -17.98 5.78 11.66
N ALA A 186 -17.15 6.22 12.61
CA ALA A 186 -17.61 6.95 13.79
C ALA A 186 -18.23 8.30 13.39
N LEU A 187 -17.60 9.04 12.48
CA LEU A 187 -18.13 10.30 11.98
C LEU A 187 -19.44 10.08 11.21
N ALA A 188 -19.51 9.07 10.34
CA ALA A 188 -20.73 8.71 9.62
C ALA A 188 -21.87 8.39 10.60
N LEU A 189 -21.60 7.62 11.67
CA LEU A 189 -22.59 7.29 12.69
C LEU A 189 -23.10 8.56 13.41
N ILE A 190 -22.20 9.47 13.78
CA ILE A 190 -22.56 10.74 14.42
C ILE A 190 -23.50 11.55 13.51
N VAL A 191 -23.14 11.71 12.24
CA VAL A 191 -23.97 12.45 11.27
C VAL A 191 -25.33 11.79 11.10
N LEU A 192 -25.39 10.48 10.95
CA LEU A 192 -26.65 9.73 10.85
C LEU A 192 -27.52 9.87 12.11
N MET A 193 -26.92 9.89 13.30
CA MET A 193 -27.66 10.08 14.56
C MET A 193 -28.28 11.49 14.68
N PHE A 194 -27.63 12.51 14.13
CA PHE A 194 -28.19 13.86 14.10
C PHE A 194 -29.25 14.05 13.00
N THR A 195 -29.11 13.34 11.88
CA THR A 195 -29.99 13.47 10.72
C THR A 195 -31.29 12.66 10.89
N LEU A 196 -31.21 11.46 11.46
CA LEU A 196 -32.33 10.54 11.58
C LEU A 196 -33.00 10.66 12.97
N LYS A 197 -34.33 10.58 12.98
CA LYS A 197 -35.12 10.65 14.22
C LYS A 197 -35.14 9.39 15.07
N SER A 198 -34.63 8.29 14.52
CA SER A 198 -34.56 6.97 15.17
C SER A 198 -33.16 6.63 15.59
N TYR A 199 -32.96 6.12 16.80
CA TYR A 199 -31.65 5.67 17.31
C TYR A 199 -31.18 4.32 16.72
N VAL A 200 -32.08 3.49 16.21
CA VAL A 200 -31.76 2.15 15.67
C VAL A 200 -31.35 2.25 14.18
N LEU A 201 -32.00 3.15 13.47
CA LEU A 201 -31.85 3.28 12.03
C LEU A 201 -30.42 3.61 11.55
N PRO A 202 -29.68 4.51 12.22
CA PRO A 202 -28.28 4.78 11.91
C PRO A 202 -27.41 3.52 11.89
N PHE A 203 -27.58 2.63 12.85
CA PHE A 203 -26.82 1.38 12.90
C PHE A 203 -27.15 0.43 11.76
N VAL A 204 -28.43 0.30 11.40
CA VAL A 204 -28.88 -0.55 10.28
C VAL A 204 -28.33 -0.01 8.96
N LEU A 205 -28.41 1.30 8.73
CA LEU A 205 -27.86 1.95 7.55
C LEU A 205 -26.33 1.80 7.49
N LEU A 206 -25.64 2.00 8.60
CA LEU A 206 -24.20 1.86 8.65
C LEU A 206 -23.76 0.42 8.34
N MET A 207 -24.46 -0.59 8.86
CA MET A 207 -24.21 -2.00 8.53
C MET A 207 -24.42 -2.26 7.03
N ALA A 208 -25.44 -1.69 6.43
CA ALA A 208 -25.67 -1.81 4.98
C ALA A 208 -24.57 -1.12 4.17
N LEU A 209 -24.09 0.06 4.60
CA LEU A 209 -22.98 0.76 4.00
C LEU A 209 -21.67 -0.03 4.07
N CYS A 210 -21.34 -0.56 5.25
CA CYS A 210 -20.15 -1.42 5.42
C CYS A 210 -20.22 -2.65 4.52
N THR A 211 -21.39 -3.28 4.40
CA THR A 211 -21.59 -4.41 3.49
C THR A 211 -21.37 -4.01 2.04
N ALA A 212 -21.86 -2.85 1.61
CA ALA A 212 -21.64 -2.33 0.27
C ALA A 212 -20.16 -2.06 -0.03
N VAL A 213 -19.40 -1.55 0.96
CA VAL A 213 -17.94 -1.36 0.82
C VAL A 213 -17.23 -2.70 0.63
N VAL A 214 -17.61 -3.73 1.40
CA VAL A 214 -17.03 -5.07 1.26
C VAL A 214 -17.31 -5.66 -0.12
N TYR A 215 -18.52 -5.48 -0.67
CA TYR A 215 -18.83 -5.92 -2.02
C TYR A 215 -17.98 -5.20 -3.07
N ASN A 216 -17.87 -3.88 -2.96
CA ASN A 216 -17.07 -3.10 -3.89
C ASN A 216 -15.60 -3.56 -3.87
N MET A 217 -15.02 -3.71 -2.67
CA MET A 217 -13.65 -4.19 -2.53
C MET A 217 -13.48 -5.62 -3.06
N GLY A 218 -14.45 -6.51 -2.84
CA GLY A 218 -14.41 -7.89 -3.32
C GLY A 218 -14.50 -8.00 -4.86
N THR A 219 -15.21 -7.08 -5.52
CA THR A 219 -15.30 -7.08 -6.99
C THR A 219 -14.03 -6.70 -7.71
N ASN A 220 -13.06 -6.07 -7.01
CA ASN A 220 -11.78 -5.69 -7.59
C ASN A 220 -10.94 -6.89 -8.08
N ILE A 221 -11.18 -8.09 -7.57
CA ILE A 221 -10.50 -9.31 -8.03
C ILE A 221 -10.70 -9.55 -9.53
N PHE A 222 -11.83 -9.12 -10.11
CA PHE A 222 -12.09 -9.24 -11.55
C PHE A 222 -11.20 -8.34 -12.41
N PHE A 223 -10.60 -7.32 -11.82
CA PHE A 223 -9.64 -6.41 -12.48
C PHE A 223 -8.18 -6.88 -12.29
N GLY A 224 -7.95 -7.96 -11.53
CA GLY A 224 -6.65 -8.54 -11.25
C GLY A 224 -5.85 -7.80 -10.17
N GLN A 225 -5.77 -6.48 -10.24
CA GLN A 225 -5.07 -5.64 -9.26
C GLN A 225 -5.79 -4.32 -9.03
N ILE A 226 -5.53 -3.72 -7.87
CA ILE A 226 -6.01 -2.38 -7.53
C ILE A 226 -4.84 -1.53 -7.02
N SER A 227 -4.82 -0.23 -7.37
CA SER A 227 -3.88 0.70 -6.75
C SER A 227 -4.21 0.91 -5.26
N TYR A 228 -3.18 0.99 -4.41
CA TYR A 228 -3.36 1.30 -2.99
C TYR A 228 -4.07 2.66 -2.78
N ILE A 229 -3.79 3.64 -3.64
CA ILE A 229 -4.47 4.95 -3.62
C ILE A 229 -5.96 4.78 -3.88
N THR A 230 -6.30 4.03 -4.93
CA THR A 230 -7.69 3.76 -5.30
C THR A 230 -8.41 3.00 -4.19
N GLN A 231 -7.75 2.02 -3.58
CA GLN A 231 -8.32 1.25 -2.47
C GLN A 231 -8.69 2.14 -1.28
N CYS A 232 -7.77 3.02 -0.86
CA CYS A 232 -8.01 3.94 0.26
C CYS A 232 -9.13 4.95 -0.04
N ILE A 233 -9.10 5.57 -1.23
CA ILE A 233 -10.08 6.59 -1.61
C ILE A 233 -11.46 5.98 -1.87
N ALA A 234 -11.54 4.82 -2.53
CA ALA A 234 -12.80 4.19 -2.89
C ALA A 234 -13.67 3.86 -1.67
N ALA A 235 -13.06 3.37 -0.58
CA ALA A 235 -13.80 3.07 0.65
C ALA A 235 -14.42 4.34 1.27
N ILE A 236 -13.66 5.43 1.35
CA ILE A 236 -14.13 6.70 1.93
C ILE A 236 -15.19 7.35 1.05
N LEU A 237 -14.95 7.40 -0.28
CA LEU A 237 -15.93 7.96 -1.21
C LEU A 237 -17.23 7.17 -1.21
N GLN A 238 -17.15 5.84 -1.17
CA GLN A 238 -18.34 5.02 -1.15
C GLN A 238 -19.15 5.24 0.12
N LEU A 239 -18.50 5.33 1.29
CA LEU A 239 -19.21 5.64 2.54
C LEU A 239 -19.93 6.98 2.43
N GLY A 240 -19.27 8.04 1.94
CA GLY A 240 -19.87 9.36 1.80
C GLY A 240 -21.04 9.38 0.81
N VAL A 241 -20.81 8.95 -0.43
CA VAL A 241 -21.84 9.02 -1.48
C VAL A 241 -23.01 8.10 -1.20
N THR A 242 -22.77 6.87 -0.73
CA THR A 242 -23.85 5.91 -0.45
C THR A 242 -24.67 6.32 0.76
N MET A 243 -24.04 7.00 1.74
CA MET A 243 -24.72 7.55 2.92
C MET A 243 -25.77 8.59 2.51
N ASP A 244 -25.41 9.53 1.64
CA ASP A 244 -26.36 10.58 1.18
C ASP A 244 -27.58 9.99 0.51
N TYR A 245 -27.40 9.01 -0.39
CA TYR A 245 -28.52 8.30 -1.03
C TYR A 245 -29.38 7.53 -0.02
N SER A 246 -28.74 6.92 0.99
CA SER A 246 -29.45 6.14 2.01
C SER A 246 -30.31 7.02 2.90
N VAL A 247 -29.79 8.19 3.30
CA VAL A 247 -30.54 9.19 4.07
C VAL A 247 -31.72 9.70 3.26
N PHE A 248 -31.50 10.09 2.00
CA PHE A 248 -32.58 10.56 1.10
C PHE A 248 -33.68 9.53 0.91
N LEU A 249 -33.33 8.26 0.70
CA LEU A 249 -34.28 7.16 0.56
C LEU A 249 -35.11 6.99 1.83
N MET A 250 -34.48 7.15 2.99
CA MET A 250 -35.14 7.02 4.28
C MET A 250 -36.10 8.16 4.56
N ASP A 251 -35.72 9.40 4.25
CA ASP A 251 -36.62 10.56 4.37
C ASP A 251 -37.87 10.39 3.51
N ARG A 252 -37.70 9.90 2.27
CA ARG A 252 -38.83 9.60 1.40
C ARG A 252 -39.70 8.49 1.95
N TYR A 253 -39.11 7.44 2.50
CA TYR A 253 -39.86 6.36 3.13
C TYR A 253 -40.69 6.89 4.33
N GLU A 254 -40.14 7.75 5.19
CA GLU A 254 -40.85 8.37 6.31
C GLU A 254 -42.00 9.27 5.84
N GLU A 255 -41.80 10.03 4.74
CA GLU A 255 -42.87 10.86 4.15
C GLU A 255 -44.05 10.01 3.68
N GLU A 256 -43.77 8.94 2.91
CA GLU A 256 -44.82 8.04 2.40
C GLU A 256 -45.55 7.30 3.53
N CYS A 257 -44.83 6.90 4.61
CA CYS A 257 -45.46 6.28 5.78
C CYS A 257 -46.41 7.21 6.55
N LYS A 258 -46.25 8.54 6.43
CA LYS A 258 -47.15 9.50 7.07
C LYS A 258 -48.38 9.82 6.22
N HIS A 259 -48.32 9.55 4.90
CA HIS A 259 -49.40 9.82 3.97
C HIS A 259 -50.32 8.60 3.73
N ASN A 260 -49.91 7.40 4.17
CA ASN A 260 -50.69 6.18 4.15
C ASN A 260 -51.08 5.75 5.55
#